data_32f7caae58b02f01ba5df67d458c9a65
#
_entry.id   32f7caae58b02f01ba5df67d458c9a65
#
_cell.length_a   1.000
_cell.length_b   1.000
_cell.length_c   1.000
_cell.angle_alpha   90.00
_cell.angle_beta   90.00
_cell.angle_gamma   90.00
#
_symmetry.space_group_name_H-M   'P 1'
#
loop_
_entity.id
_entity.type
_entity.pdbx_description
1 polymer ?
#
loop_
_entity_poly.entity_id
_entity_poly.type
_entity_poly.pdbx_seq_one_letter_code
_entity_poly.pdbx_strand_id
1 'polypeptide(L)'
;DLEKNAAYRYAVARRILQNQGYDVELLVNYEPQMQMVAEWWKQLFGESEGKDGKGILPDSVCFSTDLHSLGQFVQEGKKVLFETNLYVDTPMIDLTFPNDEANEDGMNYLAGKSVDWANKMAAKGTLQAHEETGGVPNILLTMPGMTSYDFGNMCMFFFKAIAMTTLMNDSNPFNQPGVEVYKKNMFKLLGKE
;
A
#
# COMPACT_ATOMS: atom_id res chain seq x y z
N ASP A 1 -23.46 -1.78 -8.56
CA ASP A 1 -23.25 -3.23 -8.66
C ASP A 1 -21.95 -3.58 -7.91
N LEU A 2 -22.08 -4.24 -6.76
CA LEU A 2 -20.97 -4.58 -5.88
C LEU A 2 -19.93 -5.49 -6.58
N GLU A 3 -20.38 -6.42 -7.37
CA GLU A 3 -19.51 -7.38 -8.05
C GLU A 3 -18.63 -6.73 -9.12
N LYS A 4 -19.10 -5.65 -9.73
CA LYS A 4 -18.40 -4.94 -10.81
C LYS A 4 -17.58 -3.76 -10.33
N ASN A 5 -17.74 -3.33 -9.08
CA ASN A 5 -17.03 -2.17 -8.54
C ASN A 5 -15.79 -2.61 -7.74
N ALA A 6 -14.62 -2.41 -8.31
CA ALA A 6 -13.35 -2.81 -7.70
C ALA A 6 -13.12 -2.15 -6.31
N ALA A 7 -13.51 -0.88 -6.13
CA ALA A 7 -13.36 -0.18 -4.84
C ALA A 7 -14.23 -0.82 -3.75
N TYR A 8 -15.43 -1.27 -4.09
CA TYR A 8 -16.31 -1.95 -3.14
C TYR A 8 -15.82 -3.36 -2.82
N ARG A 9 -15.31 -4.09 -3.82
CA ARG A 9 -14.69 -5.40 -3.59
C ARG A 9 -13.49 -5.29 -2.66
N TYR A 10 -12.65 -4.30 -2.86
CA TYR A 10 -11.52 -4.02 -1.99
C TYR A 10 -11.98 -3.68 -0.55
N ALA A 11 -12.97 -2.81 -0.39
CA ALA A 11 -13.54 -2.49 0.91
C ALA A 11 -14.07 -3.73 1.65
N VAL A 12 -14.78 -4.61 0.93
CA VAL A 12 -15.29 -5.87 1.49
C VAL A 12 -14.15 -6.81 1.87
N ALA A 13 -13.12 -6.96 1.04
CA ALA A 13 -11.95 -7.78 1.34
C ALA A 13 -11.25 -7.30 2.62
N ARG A 14 -11.01 -5.99 2.76
CA ARG A 14 -10.47 -5.38 3.98
C ARG A 14 -11.31 -5.71 5.21
N ARG A 15 -12.62 -5.60 5.10
CA ARG A 15 -13.53 -5.92 6.21
C ARG A 15 -13.49 -7.39 6.61
N ILE A 16 -13.38 -8.30 5.65
CA ILE A 16 -13.24 -9.73 5.92
C ILE A 16 -11.94 -9.99 6.68
N LEU A 17 -10.82 -9.41 6.23
CA LEU A 17 -9.52 -9.56 6.87
C LEU A 17 -9.52 -8.97 8.29
N GLN A 18 -10.12 -7.81 8.48
CA GLN A 18 -10.28 -7.22 9.81
C GLN A 18 -11.05 -8.14 10.75
N ASN A 19 -12.14 -8.74 10.30
CA ASN A 19 -12.91 -9.69 11.10
C ASN A 19 -12.14 -10.99 11.42
N GLN A 20 -11.09 -11.29 10.67
CA GLN A 20 -10.18 -12.41 10.91
C GLN A 20 -9.00 -12.03 11.86
N GLY A 21 -8.93 -10.78 12.31
CA GLY A 21 -7.91 -10.30 13.24
C GLY A 21 -6.68 -9.67 12.59
N TYR A 22 -6.77 -9.30 11.32
CA TYR A 22 -5.72 -8.51 10.65
C TYR A 22 -5.99 -7.03 10.89
N ASP A 23 -5.22 -6.44 11.81
CA ASP A 23 -5.41 -5.07 12.28
C ASP A 23 -4.49 -4.03 11.62
N VAL A 24 -3.59 -4.50 10.76
CA VAL A 24 -2.65 -3.65 10.02
C VAL A 24 -2.75 -3.94 8.52
N GLU A 25 -2.87 -2.89 7.73
CA GLU A 25 -2.77 -2.97 6.28
C GLU A 25 -1.48 -2.31 5.81
N LEU A 26 -0.67 -3.06 5.08
CA LEU A 26 0.59 -2.60 4.53
C LEU A 26 0.41 -2.32 3.03
N LEU A 27 0.39 -1.05 2.64
CA LEU A 27 0.41 -0.66 1.23
C LEU A 27 1.82 -0.86 0.68
N VAL A 28 1.96 -1.83 -0.21
CA VAL A 28 3.23 -2.18 -0.84
C VAL A 28 3.30 -1.58 -2.23
N ASN A 29 4.37 -0.88 -2.55
CA ASN A 29 4.67 -0.43 -3.89
C ASN A 29 6.13 -0.72 -4.26
N TYR A 30 6.41 -0.78 -5.56
CA TYR A 30 7.74 -1.02 -6.12
C TYR A 30 8.22 0.16 -6.97
N GLU A 31 7.50 1.30 -6.88
CA GLU A 31 7.78 2.51 -7.63
C GLU A 31 8.19 3.63 -6.65
N PRO A 32 9.47 4.00 -6.54
CA PRO A 32 9.93 5.00 -5.56
C PRO A 32 9.19 6.34 -5.64
N GLN A 33 8.74 6.74 -6.84
CA GLN A 33 7.94 7.96 -7.03
C GLN A 33 6.54 7.88 -6.40
N MET A 34 6.07 6.69 -6.03
CA MET A 34 4.80 6.50 -5.33
C MET A 34 4.90 6.68 -3.82
N GLN A 35 6.09 6.97 -3.27
CA GLN A 35 6.28 7.13 -1.83
C GLN A 35 5.34 8.16 -1.22
N MET A 36 5.20 9.34 -1.83
CA MET A 36 4.30 10.37 -1.31
C MET A 36 2.82 10.04 -1.51
N VAL A 37 2.49 9.20 -2.49
CA VAL A 37 1.15 8.64 -2.65
C VAL A 37 0.83 7.69 -1.49
N ALA A 38 1.79 6.88 -1.07
CA ALA A 38 1.63 5.98 0.07
C ALA A 38 1.46 6.77 1.39
N GLU A 39 2.20 7.87 1.58
CA GLU A 39 1.98 8.78 2.72
C GLU A 39 0.58 9.40 2.72
N TRP A 40 0.11 9.88 1.56
CA TRP A 40 -1.25 10.37 1.40
C TRP A 40 -2.28 9.26 1.69
N TRP A 41 -2.05 8.05 1.24
CA TRP A 41 -2.93 6.91 1.48
C TRP A 41 -3.05 6.59 2.99
N LYS A 42 -1.94 6.62 3.72
CA LYS A 42 -1.94 6.46 5.19
C LYS A 42 -2.80 7.52 5.87
N GLN A 43 -2.66 8.79 5.46
CA GLN A 43 -3.49 9.88 5.97
C GLN A 43 -4.97 9.62 5.67
N LEU A 44 -5.29 9.33 4.42
CA LEU A 44 -6.67 9.11 3.98
C LEU A 44 -7.35 8.00 4.79
N PHE A 45 -6.68 6.86 4.95
CA PHE A 45 -7.25 5.70 5.64
C PHE A 45 -7.26 5.88 7.16
N GLY A 46 -6.15 6.33 7.74
CA GLY A 46 -6.04 6.53 9.18
C GLY A 46 -7.03 7.55 9.73
N GLU A 47 -7.16 8.70 9.06
CA GLU A 47 -8.10 9.75 9.49
C GLU A 47 -9.57 9.37 9.24
N SER A 48 -9.85 8.56 8.21
CA SER A 48 -11.23 8.21 7.89
C SER A 48 -11.79 7.13 8.80
N GLU A 49 -11.05 6.05 9.07
CA GLU A 49 -11.60 4.89 9.80
C GLU A 49 -11.02 4.66 11.21
N GLY A 50 -9.92 5.31 11.58
CA GLY A 50 -9.30 5.17 12.91
C GLY A 50 -10.08 5.89 14.01
N LYS A 51 -11.29 5.43 14.33
CA LYS A 51 -12.23 6.07 15.26
C LYS A 51 -12.91 5.02 16.14
N ASP A 52 -13.35 5.45 17.32
CA ASP A 52 -14.15 4.63 18.25
C ASP A 52 -13.49 3.27 18.60
N GLY A 53 -12.17 3.24 18.61
CA GLY A 53 -11.41 1.99 18.81
C GLY A 53 -11.52 0.99 17.66
N LYS A 54 -11.89 1.44 16.47
CA LYS A 54 -12.08 0.65 15.25
C LYS A 54 -11.08 1.08 14.18
N GLY A 55 -11.14 0.41 13.05
CA GLY A 55 -10.29 0.68 11.88
C GLY A 55 -9.09 -0.26 11.79
N ILE A 56 -8.46 -0.24 10.64
CA ILE A 56 -7.21 -0.97 10.34
C ILE A 56 -6.10 0.07 10.33
N LEU A 57 -5.00 -0.18 11.01
CA LEU A 57 -3.84 0.71 10.99
C LEU A 57 -3.21 0.71 9.59
N PRO A 58 -3.20 1.83 8.86
CA PRO A 58 -2.56 1.89 7.57
C PRO A 58 -1.06 2.16 7.74
N ASP A 59 -0.22 1.36 7.12
CA ASP A 59 1.20 1.60 6.97
C ASP A 59 1.64 1.34 5.53
N SER A 60 2.85 1.70 5.15
CA SER A 60 3.32 1.56 3.77
C SER A 60 4.79 1.24 3.68
N VAL A 61 5.16 0.53 2.61
CA VAL A 61 6.53 0.17 2.29
C VAL A 61 6.81 0.37 0.80
N CYS A 62 8.04 0.74 0.49
CA CYS A 62 8.57 0.75 -0.86
C CYS A 62 9.58 -0.40 -1.01
N PHE A 63 9.15 -1.48 -1.59
CA PHE A 63 10.04 -2.60 -1.87
C PHE A 63 10.85 -2.31 -3.16
N SER A 64 12.07 -2.82 -3.33
CA SER A 64 12.82 -3.76 -2.47
C SER A 64 13.49 -3.11 -1.25
N THR A 65 13.58 -1.77 -1.17
CA THR A 65 14.28 -1.08 -0.08
C THR A 65 13.83 -1.57 1.30
N ASP A 66 12.54 -1.56 1.55
CA ASP A 66 11.97 -1.92 2.85
C ASP A 66 11.89 -3.43 3.12
N LEU A 67 12.30 -4.27 2.19
CA LEU A 67 12.58 -5.69 2.51
C LEU A 67 13.72 -5.82 3.51
N HIS A 68 14.65 -4.86 3.53
CA HIS A 68 15.77 -4.82 4.47
C HIS A 68 15.40 -4.23 5.84
N SER A 69 14.19 -3.71 6.00
CA SER A 69 13.66 -3.18 7.27
C SER A 69 12.52 -4.03 7.83
N LEU A 70 11.50 -4.30 7.05
CA LEU A 70 10.28 -4.98 7.48
C LEU A 70 10.09 -6.38 6.89
N GLY A 71 10.86 -6.78 5.86
CA GLY A 71 10.67 -8.06 5.18
C GLY A 71 10.73 -9.27 6.11
N GLN A 72 11.66 -9.30 7.07
CA GLN A 72 11.74 -10.38 8.06
C GLN A 72 10.48 -10.44 8.94
N PHE A 73 9.95 -9.29 9.38
CA PHE A 73 8.74 -9.27 10.19
C PHE A 73 7.50 -9.72 9.39
N VAL A 74 7.37 -9.25 8.15
CA VAL A 74 6.29 -9.69 7.27
C VAL A 74 6.33 -11.20 7.08
N GLN A 75 7.53 -11.74 6.77
CA GLN A 75 7.71 -13.16 6.49
C GLN A 75 7.45 -14.06 7.70
N GLU A 76 8.00 -13.74 8.88
CA GLU A 76 8.02 -14.64 10.03
C GLU A 76 7.48 -14.03 11.33
N GLY A 77 7.15 -12.74 11.34
CA GLY A 77 6.63 -12.06 12.51
C GLY A 77 5.20 -12.45 12.86
N LYS A 78 4.64 -11.77 13.86
CA LYS A 78 3.24 -11.94 14.26
C LYS A 78 2.30 -11.66 13.12
N LYS A 79 1.36 -12.54 12.84
CA LYS A 79 0.40 -12.42 11.74
C LYS A 79 -0.77 -11.52 12.13
N VAL A 80 -0.52 -10.21 12.08
CA VAL A 80 -1.49 -9.14 12.36
C VAL A 80 -1.73 -8.23 11.16
N LEU A 81 -0.95 -8.42 10.10
CA LEU A 81 -1.01 -7.58 8.91
C LEU A 81 -1.38 -8.38 7.66
N PHE A 82 -1.93 -7.68 6.70
CA PHE A 82 -2.08 -8.12 5.31
C PHE A 82 -1.49 -7.06 4.38
N GLU A 83 -1.14 -7.46 3.18
CA GLU A 83 -0.57 -6.57 2.17
C GLU A 83 -1.59 -6.17 1.12
N THR A 84 -1.55 -4.90 0.73
CA THR A 84 -2.19 -4.38 -0.48
C THR A 84 -1.09 -3.97 -1.45
N ASN A 85 -0.82 -4.82 -2.42
CA ASN A 85 0.22 -4.60 -3.42
C ASN A 85 -0.30 -3.74 -4.57
N LEU A 86 0.26 -2.54 -4.73
CA LEU A 86 -0.07 -1.61 -5.81
C LEU A 86 0.96 -1.74 -6.94
N TYR A 87 0.56 -2.38 -8.04
CA TYR A 87 1.38 -2.59 -9.22
C TYR A 87 1.10 -1.54 -10.29
N VAL A 88 2.16 -1.11 -10.97
CA VAL A 88 2.07 -0.31 -12.20
C VAL A 88 2.36 -1.22 -13.37
N ASP A 89 1.40 -1.37 -14.30
CA ASP A 89 1.54 -2.28 -15.45
C ASP A 89 2.52 -1.75 -16.48
N THR A 90 2.42 -0.47 -16.81
CA THR A 90 3.30 0.19 -17.77
C THR A 90 4.10 1.30 -17.10
N PRO A 91 5.44 1.19 -17.00
CA PRO A 91 6.27 2.22 -16.39
C PRO A 91 6.32 3.47 -17.26
N MET A 92 6.61 4.64 -16.66
CA MET A 92 6.78 5.89 -17.42
C MET A 92 8.03 5.87 -18.30
N ILE A 93 9.09 5.26 -17.83
CA ILE A 93 10.37 5.11 -18.52
C ILE A 93 10.88 3.72 -18.18
N ASP A 94 11.42 3.03 -19.15
CA ASP A 94 12.08 1.76 -18.95
C ASP A 94 13.47 1.77 -19.60
N LEU A 95 14.41 1.09 -18.97
CA LEU A 95 15.78 0.93 -19.42
C LEU A 95 16.09 -0.54 -19.59
N THR A 96 17.03 -0.85 -20.45
CA THR A 96 17.47 -2.22 -20.67
C THR A 96 18.86 -2.43 -20.07
N PHE A 97 19.05 -3.54 -19.37
CA PHE A 97 20.37 -3.91 -18.86
C PHE A 97 21.34 -4.18 -20.01
N PRO A 98 22.48 -3.49 -20.03
CA PRO A 98 23.50 -3.75 -21.03
C PRO A 98 24.18 -5.10 -20.77
N ASN A 99 24.84 -5.64 -21.80
CA ASN A 99 25.82 -6.72 -21.63
C ASN A 99 27.18 -6.10 -21.33
N ASP A 100 27.86 -6.56 -20.29
CA ASP A 100 29.24 -6.19 -19.96
C ASP A 100 30.15 -7.38 -20.28
N GLU A 101 31.13 -7.19 -21.17
CA GLU A 101 32.06 -8.28 -21.57
C GLU A 101 32.87 -8.78 -20.35
N ALA A 102 33.21 -7.92 -19.41
CA ALA A 102 33.97 -8.29 -18.22
C ALA A 102 33.11 -9.00 -17.17
N ASN A 103 31.78 -8.71 -17.13
CA ASN A 103 30.82 -9.26 -16.18
C ASN A 103 31.32 -9.22 -14.72
N GLU A 104 31.98 -8.12 -14.32
CA GLU A 104 32.60 -8.00 -13.00
C GLU A 104 31.59 -8.04 -11.86
N ASP A 105 30.37 -7.54 -12.12
CA ASP A 105 29.26 -7.55 -11.18
C ASP A 105 28.43 -8.84 -11.20
N GLY A 106 28.71 -9.74 -12.15
CA GLY A 106 27.95 -10.98 -12.32
C GLY A 106 26.52 -10.80 -12.83
N MET A 107 26.16 -9.62 -13.37
CA MET A 107 24.77 -9.27 -13.69
C MET A 107 24.37 -9.57 -15.14
N ASN A 108 25.24 -10.15 -15.97
CA ASN A 108 24.93 -10.44 -17.37
C ASN A 108 23.75 -11.39 -17.60
N TYR A 109 23.27 -12.10 -16.56
CA TYR A 109 22.04 -12.87 -16.65
C TYR A 109 20.79 -11.98 -16.85
N LEU A 110 20.90 -10.67 -16.58
CA LEU A 110 19.87 -9.67 -16.85
C LEU A 110 20.02 -8.99 -18.21
N ALA A 111 21.15 -9.18 -18.91
CA ALA A 111 21.42 -8.51 -20.18
C ALA A 111 20.26 -8.68 -21.17
N GLY A 112 19.84 -7.58 -21.79
CA GLY A 112 18.69 -7.53 -22.69
C GLY A 112 17.31 -7.56 -22.02
N LYS A 113 17.22 -7.71 -20.70
CA LYS A 113 15.98 -7.55 -19.94
C LYS A 113 15.79 -6.08 -19.57
N SER A 114 14.54 -5.66 -19.36
CA SER A 114 14.27 -4.32 -18.88
C SER A 114 14.35 -4.22 -17.35
N VAL A 115 14.61 -3.02 -16.85
CA VAL A 115 14.62 -2.74 -15.41
C VAL A 115 13.22 -2.97 -14.82
N ASP A 116 12.17 -2.56 -15.54
CA ASP A 116 10.77 -2.83 -15.13
C ASP A 116 10.50 -4.33 -15.03
N TRP A 117 10.97 -5.13 -15.99
CA TRP A 117 10.84 -6.58 -15.91
C TRP A 117 11.50 -7.14 -14.65
N ALA A 118 12.72 -6.71 -14.33
CA ALA A 118 13.44 -7.18 -13.14
C ALA A 118 12.70 -6.76 -11.85
N ASN A 119 12.18 -5.53 -11.79
CA ASN A 119 11.37 -5.03 -10.68
C ASN A 119 10.10 -5.87 -10.49
N LYS A 120 9.40 -6.20 -11.57
CA LYS A 120 8.21 -7.06 -11.52
C LYS A 120 8.53 -8.50 -11.09
N MET A 121 9.71 -9.03 -11.46
CA MET A 121 10.14 -10.35 -10.98
C MET A 121 10.46 -10.33 -9.48
N ALA A 122 11.10 -9.27 -8.99
CA ALA A 122 11.32 -9.08 -7.56
C ALA A 122 9.98 -9.00 -6.81
N ALA A 123 9.05 -8.20 -7.31
CA ALA A 123 7.71 -8.07 -6.75
C ALA A 123 6.96 -9.40 -6.69
N LYS A 124 6.97 -10.16 -7.79
CA LYS A 124 6.33 -11.48 -7.86
C LYS A 124 6.96 -12.48 -6.88
N GLY A 125 8.28 -12.52 -6.80
CA GLY A 125 8.99 -13.42 -5.88
C GLY A 125 8.71 -13.10 -4.42
N THR A 126 8.67 -11.82 -4.07
CA THR A 126 8.33 -11.37 -2.71
C THR A 126 6.89 -11.73 -2.34
N LEU A 127 5.93 -11.43 -3.23
CA LEU A 127 4.53 -11.77 -3.03
C LEU A 127 4.34 -13.27 -2.80
N GLN A 128 4.95 -14.11 -3.62
CA GLN A 128 4.91 -15.58 -3.45
C GLN A 128 5.47 -16.02 -2.10
N ALA A 129 6.61 -15.46 -1.67
CA ALA A 129 7.20 -15.80 -0.38
C ALA A 129 6.30 -15.40 0.79
N HIS A 130 5.75 -14.19 0.77
CA HIS A 130 4.88 -13.69 1.82
C HIS A 130 3.55 -14.47 1.90
N GLU A 131 2.97 -14.84 0.76
CA GLU A 131 1.71 -15.58 0.70
C GLU A 131 1.91 -17.07 1.01
N GLU A 132 2.75 -17.78 0.25
CA GLU A 132 2.85 -19.24 0.31
C GLU A 132 3.59 -19.74 1.56
N THR A 133 4.66 -19.04 1.97
CA THR A 133 5.49 -19.43 3.11
C THR A 133 5.20 -18.58 4.33
N GLY A 134 5.02 -17.29 4.15
CA GLY A 134 4.71 -16.34 5.23
C GLY A 134 3.28 -16.43 5.73
N GLY A 135 2.33 -16.90 4.92
CA GLY A 135 0.91 -16.94 5.27
C GLY A 135 0.29 -15.57 5.46
N VAL A 136 0.81 -14.55 4.74
CA VAL A 136 0.32 -13.18 4.77
C VAL A 136 -0.72 -13.00 3.66
N PRO A 137 -1.97 -12.61 3.98
CA PRO A 137 -2.96 -12.33 2.96
C PRO A 137 -2.54 -11.18 2.07
N ASN A 138 -2.78 -11.29 0.77
CA ASN A 138 -2.42 -10.30 -0.22
C ASN A 138 -3.62 -9.85 -1.04
N ILE A 139 -3.76 -8.54 -1.24
CA ILE A 139 -4.67 -7.92 -2.20
C ILE A 139 -3.82 -7.29 -3.30
N LEU A 140 -4.10 -7.66 -4.55
CA LEU A 140 -3.39 -7.11 -5.71
C LEU A 140 -4.24 -6.04 -6.39
N LEU A 141 -3.71 -4.82 -6.47
CA LEU A 141 -4.27 -3.70 -7.21
C LEU A 141 -3.33 -3.37 -8.38
N THR A 142 -3.86 -3.27 -9.58
CA THR A 142 -3.07 -2.93 -10.77
C THR A 142 -3.50 -1.58 -11.34
N MET A 143 -2.55 -0.67 -11.50
CA MET A 143 -2.71 0.57 -12.26
C MET A 143 -2.21 0.35 -13.68
N PRO A 144 -2.95 0.76 -14.72
CA PRO A 144 -2.50 0.62 -16.11
C PRO A 144 -1.18 1.38 -16.41
N GLY A 145 -0.98 2.50 -15.75
CA GLY A 145 0.20 3.35 -15.89
C GLY A 145 0.26 4.42 -14.81
N MET A 146 1.05 5.46 -15.04
CA MET A 146 1.27 6.58 -14.11
C MET A 146 0.91 7.95 -14.72
N THR A 147 -0.06 7.98 -15.63
CA THR A 147 -0.57 9.23 -16.18
C THR A 147 -1.42 9.99 -15.13
N SER A 148 -1.67 11.28 -15.36
CA SER A 148 -2.59 12.06 -14.51
C SER A 148 -3.99 11.43 -14.43
N TYR A 149 -4.42 10.76 -15.51
CA TYR A 149 -5.69 10.03 -15.54
C TYR A 149 -5.66 8.79 -14.64
N ASP A 150 -4.60 7.99 -14.69
CA ASP A 150 -4.43 6.81 -13.84
C ASP A 150 -4.37 7.21 -12.37
N PHE A 151 -3.63 8.29 -12.05
CA PHE A 151 -3.57 8.86 -10.72
C PHE A 151 -4.95 9.31 -10.21
N GLY A 152 -5.72 10.03 -11.02
CA GLY A 152 -7.08 10.45 -10.68
C GLY A 152 -8.02 9.27 -10.43
N ASN A 153 -7.93 8.21 -11.23
CA ASN A 153 -8.69 6.98 -11.03
C ASN A 153 -8.31 6.27 -9.72
N MET A 154 -7.02 6.18 -9.41
CA MET A 154 -6.53 5.63 -8.15
C MET A 154 -7.06 6.40 -6.94
N CYS A 155 -7.01 7.73 -6.97
CA CYS A 155 -7.57 8.57 -5.91
C CYS A 155 -9.07 8.29 -5.71
N MET A 156 -9.84 8.27 -6.80
CA MET A 156 -11.28 7.99 -6.73
C MET A 156 -11.59 6.56 -6.25
N PHE A 157 -10.75 5.60 -6.63
CA PHE A 157 -10.84 4.24 -6.12
C PHE A 157 -10.70 4.21 -4.60
N PHE A 158 -9.65 4.82 -4.05
CA PHE A 158 -9.40 4.83 -2.61
C PHE A 158 -10.43 5.66 -1.84
N PHE A 159 -10.88 6.81 -2.36
CA PHE A 159 -11.95 7.59 -1.74
C PHE A 159 -13.25 6.78 -1.57
N LYS A 160 -13.65 6.04 -2.61
CA LYS A 160 -14.84 5.18 -2.54
C LYS A 160 -14.64 4.00 -1.60
N ALA A 161 -13.48 3.38 -1.66
CA ALA A 161 -13.16 2.23 -0.83
C ALA A 161 -13.18 2.59 0.66
N ILE A 162 -12.49 3.66 1.06
CA ILE A 162 -12.41 4.06 2.48
C ILE A 162 -13.75 4.54 3.02
N ALA A 163 -14.51 5.30 2.24
CA ALA A 163 -15.85 5.70 2.65
C ALA A 163 -16.73 4.47 2.93
N MET A 164 -16.68 3.47 2.05
CA MET A 164 -17.43 2.22 2.22
C MET A 164 -16.95 1.43 3.45
N THR A 165 -15.62 1.27 3.63
CA THR A 165 -15.07 0.52 4.78
C THR A 165 -15.46 1.18 6.11
N THR A 166 -15.35 2.52 6.18
CA THR A 166 -15.69 3.27 7.39
C THR A 166 -17.17 3.16 7.72
N LEU A 167 -18.05 3.24 6.71
CA LEU A 167 -19.49 3.05 6.91
C LEU A 167 -19.85 1.62 7.35
N MET A 168 -19.14 0.60 6.84
CA MET A 168 -19.30 -0.79 7.30
C MET A 168 -18.83 -0.99 8.76
N ASN A 169 -18.03 -0.07 9.30
CA ASN A 169 -17.63 -0.02 10.71
C ASN A 169 -18.55 0.84 11.58
N ASP A 170 -19.70 1.30 11.06
CA ASP A 170 -20.61 2.22 11.73
C ASP A 170 -19.93 3.50 12.23
N SER A 171 -19.01 4.03 11.45
CA SER A 171 -18.26 5.26 11.73
C SER A 171 -18.48 6.31 10.63
N ASN A 172 -18.31 7.59 10.96
CA ASN A 172 -18.41 8.66 9.99
C ASN A 172 -17.05 8.86 9.26
N PRO A 173 -16.95 8.64 7.93
CA PRO A 173 -15.70 8.80 7.19
C PRO A 173 -15.24 10.26 7.01
N PHE A 174 -16.10 11.25 7.32
CA PHE A 174 -15.89 12.65 6.93
C PHE A 174 -15.54 13.59 8.10
N ASN A 175 -15.26 13.07 9.29
CA ASN A 175 -14.84 13.85 10.44
C ASN A 175 -13.58 13.27 11.10
N GLN A 176 -12.91 14.06 11.95
CA GLN A 176 -11.64 13.70 12.58
C GLN A 176 -11.62 14.20 14.03
N PRO A 177 -12.52 13.71 14.92
CA PRO A 177 -12.64 14.25 16.27
C PRO A 177 -11.36 14.08 17.11
N GLY A 178 -10.58 13.02 16.89
CA GLY A 178 -9.39 12.74 17.67
C GLY A 178 -8.27 13.76 17.51
N VAL A 179 -8.14 14.39 16.35
CA VAL A 179 -7.07 15.36 16.08
C VAL A 179 -7.30 16.71 16.79
N GLU A 180 -8.51 17.02 17.20
CA GLU A 180 -8.84 18.26 17.87
C GLU A 180 -8.22 18.36 19.27
N VAL A 181 -8.01 17.24 19.94
CA VAL A 181 -7.44 17.20 21.28
C VAL A 181 -5.99 17.72 21.29
N TYR A 182 -5.13 17.19 20.45
CA TYR A 182 -3.74 17.64 20.40
C TYR A 182 -3.60 19.05 19.81
N LYS A 183 -4.46 19.46 18.88
CA LYS A 183 -4.48 20.84 18.38
C LYS A 183 -4.78 21.84 19.50
N LYS A 184 -5.79 21.56 20.33
CA LYS A 184 -6.10 22.39 21.50
C LYS A 184 -4.92 22.46 22.48
N ASN A 185 -4.28 21.33 22.76
CA ASN A 185 -3.12 21.29 23.63
C ASN A 185 -1.94 22.11 23.06
N MET A 186 -1.66 21.99 21.77
CA MET A 186 -0.64 22.80 21.11
C MET A 186 -0.95 24.30 21.18
N PHE A 187 -2.18 24.71 20.88
CA PHE A 187 -2.58 26.11 20.94
C PHE A 187 -2.41 26.67 22.36
N LYS A 188 -2.83 25.92 23.37
CA LYS A 188 -2.62 26.30 24.77
C LYS A 188 -1.12 26.48 25.11
N LEU A 189 -0.28 25.56 24.70
CA LEU A 189 1.17 25.63 24.94
C LEU A 189 1.83 26.79 24.19
N LEU A 190 1.30 27.15 23.01
CA LEU A 190 1.74 28.30 22.22
C LEU A 190 1.17 29.65 22.69
N GLY A 191 0.34 29.67 23.74
CA GLY A 191 -0.30 30.88 24.24
C GLY A 191 -1.41 31.44 23.34
N LYS A 192 -1.98 30.61 22.46
CA LYS A 192 -3.15 30.98 21.66
C LYS A 192 -4.41 30.67 22.47
N GLU A 193 -5.19 31.72 22.79
CA GLU A 193 -6.49 31.63 23.42
C GLU A 193 -7.57 31.11 22.47
#